data_9aaf991ee00e14a562c6604b9a59b65b
#
_entry.id   9aaf991ee00e14a562c6604b9a59b65b
#
_cell.length_a   1.000
_cell.length_b   1.000
_cell.length_c   1.000
_cell.angle_alpha   90.00
_cell.angle_beta   90.00
_cell.angle_gamma   90.00
#
_symmetry.space_group_name_H-M   'P 1'
#
loop_
_entity.id
_entity.type
_entity.pdbx_description
1 polymer ?
#
loop_
_entity_poly.entity_id
_entity_poly.type
_entity_poly.pdbx_seq_one_letter_code
_entity_poly.pdbx_strand_id
1 'polypeptide(L)'
;MICPYCKETILDGAIKCRHCGSMLKPNPFCGPATDNITADEVRTFVGTNSHYYLQQFSKFSVTGTEKFCVTWNWSCFGFTWLWMLYRKMYLLAALTFVVFCIPGVNILLHIVAGVVGNYLYYGHVKQKILEVKAIPSQQNISIVYQEMGGVHRWVVILGIVLSIMLALLIATFFSSMITFMGHHMDKLTI
;
A
#
# COMPACT_ATOMS: atom_id res chain seq x y z
N MET A 1 -28.09 -21.63 -7.54
CA MET A 1 -27.50 -22.55 -6.55
C MET A 1 -27.71 -22.05 -5.13
N ILE A 2 -27.57 -22.93 -4.10
CA ILE A 2 -27.73 -22.54 -2.70
C ILE A 2 -26.34 -22.23 -2.11
N CYS A 3 -26.24 -21.12 -1.37
CA CYS A 3 -25.01 -20.74 -0.69
C CYS A 3 -24.63 -21.76 0.41
N PRO A 4 -23.43 -22.34 0.42
CA PRO A 4 -23.03 -23.34 1.43
C PRO A 4 -22.91 -22.74 2.84
N TYR A 5 -22.76 -21.42 2.98
CA TYR A 5 -22.54 -20.74 4.26
C TYR A 5 -23.82 -20.22 4.92
N CYS A 6 -24.71 -19.56 4.16
CA CYS A 6 -25.94 -18.98 4.71
C CYS A 6 -27.22 -19.68 4.22
N LYS A 7 -27.11 -20.68 3.34
CA LYS A 7 -28.20 -21.47 2.76
C LYS A 7 -29.24 -20.67 1.93
N GLU A 8 -28.94 -19.40 1.63
CA GLU A 8 -29.77 -18.57 0.78
C GLU A 8 -29.58 -18.87 -0.70
N THR A 9 -30.62 -18.62 -1.51
CA THR A 9 -30.57 -18.83 -2.95
C THR A 9 -29.77 -17.73 -3.62
N ILE A 10 -28.80 -18.11 -4.45
CA ILE A 10 -27.88 -17.23 -5.15
C ILE A 10 -27.81 -17.60 -6.64
N LEU A 11 -27.39 -16.65 -7.47
CA LEU A 11 -27.20 -16.86 -8.90
C LEU A 11 -26.17 -17.98 -9.18
N ASP A 12 -26.47 -18.81 -10.16
CA ASP A 12 -25.52 -19.84 -10.62
C ASP A 12 -24.29 -19.14 -11.19
N GLY A 13 -23.12 -19.59 -10.72
CA GLY A 13 -21.85 -18.98 -11.11
C GLY A 13 -21.41 -17.78 -10.29
N ALA A 14 -22.17 -17.36 -9.27
CA ALA A 14 -21.76 -16.27 -8.38
C ALA A 14 -20.40 -16.56 -7.70
N ILE A 15 -19.51 -15.57 -7.71
CA ILE A 15 -18.18 -15.64 -7.09
C ILE A 15 -18.28 -15.30 -5.59
N LYS A 16 -19.25 -14.45 -5.22
CA LYS A 16 -19.49 -13.97 -3.86
C LYS A 16 -20.99 -14.03 -3.54
N CYS A 17 -21.34 -14.50 -2.35
CA CYS A 17 -22.71 -14.46 -1.90
C CYS A 17 -23.13 -13.02 -1.56
N ARG A 18 -24.24 -12.56 -2.13
CA ARG A 18 -24.79 -11.23 -1.87
C ARG A 18 -25.39 -11.09 -0.45
N HIS A 19 -25.76 -12.22 0.20
CA HIS A 19 -26.41 -12.20 1.51
C HIS A 19 -25.39 -12.23 2.65
N CYS A 20 -24.46 -13.17 2.64
CA CYS A 20 -23.49 -13.33 3.73
C CYS A 20 -22.07 -12.80 3.38
N GLY A 21 -21.85 -12.37 2.14
CA GLY A 21 -20.53 -11.87 1.72
C GLY A 21 -19.45 -12.95 1.54
N SER A 22 -19.77 -14.23 1.77
CA SER A 22 -18.80 -15.34 1.64
C SER A 22 -18.42 -15.57 0.20
N MET A 23 -17.14 -15.86 -0.06
CA MET A 23 -16.65 -16.25 -1.38
C MET A 23 -17.06 -17.67 -1.69
N LEU A 24 -17.65 -17.89 -2.87
CA LEU A 24 -18.27 -19.16 -3.29
C LEU A 24 -17.43 -19.96 -4.28
N LYS A 25 -16.54 -19.28 -4.98
CA LYS A 25 -15.54 -19.91 -5.84
C LYS A 25 -14.15 -19.72 -5.25
N PRO A 26 -13.21 -20.65 -5.49
CA PRO A 26 -11.81 -20.41 -5.16
C PRO A 26 -11.42 -19.07 -5.76
N ASN A 27 -10.84 -18.22 -4.90
CA ASN A 27 -10.37 -16.92 -5.27
C ASN A 27 -9.50 -17.06 -6.54
N PRO A 28 -9.67 -16.20 -7.56
CA PRO A 28 -8.76 -16.18 -8.71
C PRO A 28 -7.29 -15.91 -8.36
N PHE A 29 -6.99 -15.67 -7.08
CA PHE A 29 -5.65 -15.73 -6.51
C PHE A 29 -5.02 -17.12 -6.54
N CYS A 30 -5.79 -18.20 -6.65
CA CYS A 30 -5.28 -19.52 -6.97
C CYS A 30 -5.02 -19.58 -8.47
N GLY A 31 -3.96 -18.97 -8.94
CA GLY A 31 -3.35 -19.26 -10.24
C GLY A 31 -2.94 -20.73 -10.28
N PRO A 32 -2.66 -21.31 -11.47
CA PRO A 32 -2.23 -22.69 -11.57
C PRO A 32 -1.00 -22.92 -10.70
N ALA A 33 -1.11 -23.88 -9.86
CA ALA A 33 -0.24 -24.68 -8.99
C ALA A 33 1.26 -24.34 -8.76
N THR A 34 1.81 -23.22 -9.22
CA THR A 34 3.22 -22.88 -9.00
C THR A 34 3.47 -22.05 -7.74
N ASP A 35 2.48 -21.30 -7.27
CA ASP A 35 2.67 -20.37 -6.16
C ASP A 35 1.62 -20.55 -5.04
N ASN A 36 1.24 -21.71 -4.63
CA ASN A 36 0.28 -22.08 -3.55
C ASN A 36 -0.02 -21.03 -2.45
N ILE A 37 -0.23 -19.77 -2.82
CA ILE A 37 -0.54 -18.69 -1.88
C ILE A 37 -2.06 -18.57 -1.77
N THR A 38 -2.59 -18.75 -0.55
CA THR A 38 -4.02 -18.64 -0.28
C THR A 38 -4.42 -17.20 0.05
N ALA A 39 -5.69 -16.86 -0.17
CA ALA A 39 -6.22 -15.56 0.20
C ALA A 39 -6.10 -15.29 1.72
N ASP A 40 -6.18 -16.34 2.53
CA ASP A 40 -6.08 -16.21 4.00
C ASP A 40 -4.64 -15.93 4.45
N GLU A 41 -3.65 -16.49 3.76
CA GLU A 41 -2.25 -16.13 3.99
C GLU A 41 -1.98 -14.66 3.65
N VAL A 42 -2.50 -14.18 2.51
CA VAL A 42 -2.42 -12.77 2.14
C VAL A 42 -3.13 -11.89 3.16
N ARG A 43 -4.32 -12.28 3.65
CA ARG A 43 -5.02 -11.53 4.70
C ARG A 43 -4.22 -11.43 5.98
N THR A 44 -3.65 -12.55 6.41
CA THR A 44 -2.85 -12.62 7.63
C THR A 44 -1.58 -11.77 7.51
N PHE A 45 -0.91 -11.84 6.37
CA PHE A 45 0.30 -11.06 6.09
C PHE A 45 0.02 -9.56 5.98
N VAL A 46 -0.98 -9.16 5.19
CA VAL A 46 -1.31 -7.73 4.93
C VAL A 46 -1.89 -7.05 6.18
N GLY A 47 -2.70 -7.80 6.97
CA GLY A 47 -3.38 -7.27 8.14
C GLY A 47 -4.37 -6.16 7.78
N THR A 48 -4.07 -4.93 8.19
CA THR A 48 -4.93 -3.77 7.97
C THR A 48 -5.21 -3.52 6.49
N ASN A 49 -6.49 -3.32 6.14
CA ASN A 49 -6.99 -3.11 4.77
C ASN A 49 -6.77 -4.31 3.81
N SER A 50 -6.65 -5.54 4.34
CA SER A 50 -6.46 -6.74 3.54
C SER A 50 -7.52 -6.92 2.45
N HIS A 51 -8.77 -6.56 2.71
CA HIS A 51 -9.86 -6.63 1.72
C HIS A 51 -9.56 -5.76 0.48
N TYR A 52 -9.12 -4.52 0.68
CA TYR A 52 -8.73 -3.63 -0.42
C TYR A 52 -7.58 -4.23 -1.25
N TYR A 53 -6.53 -4.70 -0.58
CA TYR A 53 -5.36 -5.26 -1.28
C TYR A 53 -5.67 -6.56 -2.00
N LEU A 54 -6.50 -7.44 -1.45
CA LEU A 54 -6.95 -8.64 -2.14
C LEU A 54 -7.67 -8.29 -3.44
N GLN A 55 -8.53 -7.27 -3.42
CA GLN A 55 -9.23 -6.79 -4.60
C GLN A 55 -8.28 -6.18 -5.65
N GLN A 56 -7.25 -5.43 -5.24
CA GLN A 56 -6.25 -4.89 -6.17
C GLN A 56 -5.35 -6.01 -6.72
N PHE A 57 -4.89 -6.90 -5.88
CA PHE A 57 -4.01 -8.02 -6.23
C PHE A 57 -4.67 -9.00 -7.21
N SER A 58 -5.98 -9.25 -7.11
CA SER A 58 -6.69 -10.09 -8.07
C SER A 58 -6.63 -9.58 -9.50
N LYS A 59 -6.39 -8.28 -9.72
CA LYS A 59 -6.24 -7.69 -11.06
C LYS A 59 -4.90 -8.07 -11.71
N PHE A 60 -3.88 -8.42 -10.92
CA PHE A 60 -2.54 -8.75 -11.42
C PHE A 60 -2.40 -10.24 -11.81
N SER A 61 -3.34 -11.10 -11.37
CA SER A 61 -3.28 -12.56 -11.58
C SER A 61 -4.52 -13.15 -12.27
N VAL A 62 -5.23 -12.36 -13.08
CA VAL A 62 -6.56 -12.72 -13.65
C VAL A 62 -6.53 -13.97 -14.53
N THR A 63 -5.43 -14.28 -15.21
CA THR A 63 -5.33 -15.37 -16.19
C THR A 63 -4.32 -16.45 -15.81
N GLY A 64 -3.94 -16.56 -14.54
CA GLY A 64 -2.90 -17.49 -14.10
C GLY A 64 -1.48 -17.07 -14.52
N THR A 65 -1.34 -15.96 -15.23
CA THR A 65 -0.06 -15.29 -15.52
C THR A 65 -0.04 -13.94 -14.83
N GLU A 66 1.09 -13.61 -14.22
CA GLU A 66 1.26 -12.31 -13.60
C GLU A 66 1.41 -11.24 -14.67
N LYS A 67 0.54 -10.25 -14.62
CA LYS A 67 0.59 -9.11 -15.53
C LYS A 67 0.44 -7.82 -14.74
N PHE A 68 1.25 -6.82 -15.09
CA PHE A 68 1.04 -5.48 -14.61
C PHE A 68 -0.32 -4.95 -15.10
N CYS A 69 -1.12 -4.45 -14.17
CA CYS A 69 -2.35 -3.72 -14.45
C CYS A 69 -2.27 -2.36 -13.78
N VAL A 70 -2.67 -1.32 -14.49
CA VAL A 70 -2.70 0.03 -13.92
C VAL A 70 -3.75 0.10 -12.83
N THR A 71 -3.31 0.45 -11.62
CA THR A 71 -4.17 0.67 -10.45
C THR A 71 -3.75 1.95 -9.76
N TRP A 72 -4.65 2.58 -9.01
CA TRP A 72 -4.32 3.81 -8.30
C TRP A 72 -4.30 3.59 -6.79
N ASN A 73 -3.22 4.06 -6.15
CA ASN A 73 -3.06 4.02 -4.69
C ASN A 73 -2.84 5.44 -4.14
N TRP A 74 -3.91 6.02 -3.61
CA TRP A 74 -3.87 7.37 -3.04
C TRP A 74 -2.88 7.53 -1.89
N SER A 75 -2.74 6.51 -1.05
CA SER A 75 -1.80 6.54 0.07
C SER A 75 -0.35 6.53 -0.41
N CYS A 76 -0.05 5.74 -1.44
CA CYS A 76 1.28 5.70 -2.04
C CYS A 76 1.58 6.98 -2.84
N PHE A 77 0.59 7.53 -3.54
CA PHE A 77 0.70 8.83 -4.21
C PHE A 77 1.02 9.95 -3.20
N GLY A 78 0.25 10.07 -2.12
CA GLY A 78 0.40 11.16 -1.15
C GLY A 78 1.66 11.07 -0.29
N PHE A 79 2.03 9.86 0.12
CA PHE A 79 3.08 9.64 1.12
C PHE A 79 4.28 8.84 0.61
N THR A 80 4.31 8.44 -0.63
CA THR A 80 5.34 7.70 -1.37
C THR A 80 6.26 6.83 -0.50
N TRP A 81 7.45 7.32 -0.11
CA TRP A 81 8.43 6.58 0.69
C TRP A 81 7.94 6.27 2.12
N LEU A 82 7.15 7.16 2.74
CA LEU A 82 6.53 6.91 4.05
C LEU A 82 5.52 5.76 3.98
N TRP A 83 4.73 5.67 2.92
CA TRP A 83 3.81 4.57 2.72
C TRP A 83 4.56 3.24 2.54
N MET A 84 5.67 3.22 1.79
CA MET A 84 6.50 2.03 1.64
C MET A 84 7.14 1.62 2.96
N LEU A 85 7.62 2.58 3.76
CA LEU A 85 8.14 2.34 5.11
C LEU A 85 7.04 1.79 6.05
N TYR A 86 5.84 2.36 5.98
CA TYR A 86 4.66 1.89 6.72
C TYR A 86 4.32 0.42 6.40
N ARG A 87 4.49 0.00 5.13
CA ARG A 87 4.27 -1.37 4.65
C ARG A 87 5.48 -2.28 4.77
N LYS A 88 6.51 -1.89 5.50
CA LYS A 88 7.75 -2.64 5.73
C LYS A 88 8.57 -2.95 4.47
N MET A 89 8.38 -2.18 3.40
CA MET A 89 9.13 -2.28 2.15
C MET A 89 10.41 -1.41 2.23
N TYR A 90 11.32 -1.74 3.16
CA TYR A 90 12.44 -0.89 3.55
C TYR A 90 13.35 -0.48 2.40
N LEU A 91 13.71 -1.43 1.52
CA LEU A 91 14.59 -1.15 0.39
C LEU A 91 13.94 -0.13 -0.57
N LEU A 92 12.67 -0.35 -0.92
CA LEU A 92 11.94 0.57 -1.80
C LEU A 92 11.70 1.93 -1.14
N ALA A 93 11.45 1.95 0.19
CA ALA A 93 11.33 3.19 0.94
C ALA A 93 12.64 4.00 0.90
N ALA A 94 13.80 3.35 1.09
CA ALA A 94 15.10 4.00 1.01
C ALA A 94 15.40 4.54 -0.39
N LEU A 95 15.17 3.73 -1.44
CA LEU A 95 15.38 4.15 -2.83
C LEU A 95 14.48 5.34 -3.22
N THR A 96 13.19 5.28 -2.89
CA THR A 96 12.26 6.36 -3.18
C THR A 96 12.54 7.62 -2.37
N PHE A 97 13.07 7.48 -1.14
CA PHE A 97 13.53 8.62 -0.34
C PHE A 97 14.71 9.33 -0.99
N VAL A 98 15.71 8.59 -1.50
CA VAL A 98 16.85 9.18 -2.22
C VAL A 98 16.37 9.94 -3.45
N VAL A 99 15.45 9.37 -4.25
CA VAL A 99 14.89 10.04 -5.43
C VAL A 99 14.06 11.27 -5.02
N PHE A 100 13.35 11.19 -3.90
CA PHE A 100 12.58 12.31 -3.35
C PHE A 100 13.45 13.53 -3.00
N CYS A 101 14.70 13.33 -2.63
CA CYS A 101 15.65 14.41 -2.36
C CYS A 101 16.13 15.15 -3.60
N ILE A 102 15.82 14.66 -4.82
CA ILE A 102 16.20 15.32 -6.08
C ILE A 102 15.17 16.39 -6.43
N PRO A 103 15.53 17.70 -6.48
CA PRO A 103 14.61 18.77 -6.83
C PRO A 103 14.02 18.57 -8.25
N GLY A 104 12.72 18.84 -8.39
CA GLY A 104 12.02 18.77 -9.68
C GLY A 104 11.48 17.41 -10.08
N VAL A 105 11.94 16.31 -9.46
CA VAL A 105 11.48 14.94 -9.78
C VAL A 105 10.28 14.54 -8.93
N ASN A 106 9.99 15.27 -7.86
CA ASN A 106 9.01 14.86 -6.83
C ASN A 106 7.61 14.60 -7.37
N ILE A 107 7.06 15.48 -8.21
CA ILE A 107 5.70 15.33 -8.77
C ILE A 107 5.61 14.04 -9.59
N LEU A 108 6.59 13.81 -10.46
CA LEU A 108 6.64 12.60 -11.28
C LEU A 108 6.76 11.35 -10.40
N LEU A 109 7.61 11.39 -9.37
CA LEU A 109 7.78 10.29 -8.42
C LEU A 109 6.45 9.95 -7.73
N HIS A 110 5.69 10.93 -7.27
CA HIS A 110 4.39 10.73 -6.64
C HIS A 110 3.38 10.08 -7.60
N ILE A 111 3.30 10.54 -8.85
CA ILE A 111 2.41 9.98 -9.87
C ILE A 111 2.77 8.52 -10.16
N VAL A 112 4.04 8.25 -10.41
CA VAL A 112 4.54 6.89 -10.69
C VAL A 112 4.27 5.98 -9.49
N ALA A 113 4.57 6.44 -8.26
CA ALA A 113 4.31 5.67 -7.05
C ALA A 113 2.82 5.37 -6.86
N GLY A 114 1.93 6.32 -7.17
CA GLY A 114 0.48 6.13 -7.13
C GLY A 114 -0.01 5.03 -8.09
N VAL A 115 0.60 4.96 -9.27
CA VAL A 115 0.24 3.96 -10.31
C VAL A 115 0.82 2.58 -10.01
N VAL A 116 2.10 2.49 -9.62
CA VAL A 116 2.80 1.19 -9.46
C VAL A 116 2.76 0.64 -8.03
N GLY A 117 2.37 1.45 -7.04
CA GLY A 117 2.49 1.11 -5.62
C GLY A 117 1.79 -0.19 -5.23
N ASN A 118 0.58 -0.43 -5.74
CA ASN A 118 -0.15 -1.68 -5.46
C ASN A 118 0.56 -2.89 -6.07
N TYR A 119 1.14 -2.75 -7.27
CA TYR A 119 1.86 -3.84 -7.94
C TYR A 119 3.18 -4.17 -7.22
N LEU A 120 3.94 -3.14 -6.81
CA LEU A 120 5.16 -3.33 -6.01
C LEU A 120 4.84 -4.01 -4.68
N TYR A 121 3.75 -3.62 -4.03
CA TYR A 121 3.32 -4.25 -2.79
C TYR A 121 2.86 -5.70 -3.01
N TYR A 122 2.16 -5.99 -4.11
CA TYR A 122 1.81 -7.35 -4.51
C TYR A 122 3.05 -8.25 -4.62
N GLY A 123 4.08 -7.80 -5.36
CA GLY A 123 5.34 -8.53 -5.51
C GLY A 123 6.04 -8.76 -4.17
N HIS A 124 6.09 -7.73 -3.30
CA HIS A 124 6.67 -7.83 -1.96
C HIS A 124 5.95 -8.86 -1.08
N VAL A 125 4.60 -8.81 -1.02
CA VAL A 125 3.78 -9.75 -0.25
C VAL A 125 3.98 -11.18 -0.75
N LYS A 126 3.95 -11.38 -2.08
CA LYS A 126 4.16 -12.68 -2.70
C LYS A 126 5.52 -13.27 -2.34
N GLN A 127 6.59 -12.48 -2.54
CA GLN A 127 7.95 -12.92 -2.24
C GLN A 127 8.09 -13.31 -0.77
N LYS A 128 7.60 -12.49 0.16
CA LYS A 128 7.71 -12.76 1.60
C LYS A 128 6.94 -14.00 2.04
N ILE A 129 5.75 -14.24 1.50
CA ILE A 129 4.98 -15.45 1.78
C ILE A 129 5.73 -16.69 1.28
N LEU A 130 6.32 -16.64 0.07
CA LEU A 130 7.09 -17.74 -0.50
C LEU A 130 8.39 -18.00 0.30
N GLU A 131 9.09 -16.95 0.74
CA GLU A 131 10.26 -17.07 1.62
C GLU A 131 9.92 -17.83 2.90
N VAL A 132 8.79 -17.48 3.55
CA VAL A 132 8.34 -18.17 4.77
C VAL A 132 7.98 -19.63 4.49
N LYS A 133 7.29 -19.92 3.38
CA LYS A 133 6.92 -21.30 3.00
C LYS A 133 8.13 -22.18 2.68
N ALA A 134 9.23 -21.61 2.25
CA ALA A 134 10.44 -22.35 1.95
C ALA A 134 11.17 -22.88 3.20
N ILE A 135 10.79 -22.45 4.41
CA ILE A 135 11.41 -22.87 5.69
C ILE A 135 10.64 -24.08 6.26
N PRO A 136 11.24 -25.29 6.30
CA PRO A 136 10.52 -26.55 6.55
C PRO A 136 9.97 -26.75 7.97
N SER A 137 10.36 -25.93 8.96
CA SER A 137 10.13 -26.27 10.40
C SER A 137 9.33 -25.22 11.19
N GLN A 138 8.39 -24.50 10.57
CA GLN A 138 7.63 -23.47 11.30
C GLN A 138 6.32 -24.03 11.86
N GLN A 139 6.28 -24.22 13.17
CA GLN A 139 5.07 -24.66 13.88
C GLN A 139 3.94 -23.60 13.93
N ASN A 140 4.25 -22.30 13.69
CA ASN A 140 3.29 -21.20 13.77
C ASN A 140 3.45 -20.20 12.60
N ILE A 141 3.24 -20.66 11.38
CA ILE A 141 3.36 -19.85 10.15
C ILE A 141 2.50 -18.56 10.21
N SER A 142 1.34 -18.61 10.83
CA SER A 142 0.45 -17.43 10.97
C SER A 142 1.06 -16.31 11.81
N ILE A 143 1.81 -16.64 12.87
CA ILE A 143 2.50 -15.65 13.70
C ILE A 143 3.62 -14.99 12.89
N VAL A 144 4.38 -15.79 12.16
CA VAL A 144 5.47 -15.28 11.31
C VAL A 144 4.92 -14.32 10.23
N TYR A 145 3.78 -14.65 9.61
CA TYR A 145 3.12 -13.73 8.66
C TYR A 145 2.70 -12.41 9.31
N GLN A 146 2.20 -12.44 10.55
CA GLN A 146 1.83 -11.22 11.28
C GLN A 146 3.04 -10.37 11.66
N GLU A 147 4.15 -11.00 12.05
CA GLU A 147 5.39 -10.30 12.41
C GLU A 147 6.10 -9.70 11.19
N MET A 148 6.24 -10.48 10.12
CA MET A 148 6.90 -10.01 8.89
C MET A 148 6.04 -9.04 8.09
N GLY A 149 4.73 -9.25 8.10
CA GLY A 149 3.73 -8.42 7.44
C GLY A 149 3.22 -7.28 8.31
N GLY A 150 1.96 -6.91 8.08
CA GLY A 150 1.28 -5.86 8.82
C GLY A 150 1.82 -4.46 8.48
N VAL A 151 1.83 -3.59 9.49
CA VAL A 151 2.17 -2.17 9.32
C VAL A 151 2.96 -1.63 10.50
N HIS A 152 3.83 -0.65 10.24
CA HIS A 152 4.52 0.12 11.26
C HIS A 152 3.72 1.37 11.67
N ARG A 153 3.00 1.30 12.79
CA ARG A 153 2.17 2.41 13.27
C ARG A 153 2.96 3.68 13.61
N TRP A 154 4.22 3.55 14.07
CA TRP A 154 5.06 4.69 14.40
C TRP A 154 5.36 5.59 13.18
N VAL A 155 5.33 5.04 11.96
CA VAL A 155 5.52 5.80 10.72
C VAL A 155 4.42 6.85 10.52
N VAL A 156 3.21 6.59 11.01
CA VAL A 156 2.11 7.58 10.99
C VAL A 156 2.47 8.78 11.86
N ILE A 157 3.01 8.53 13.07
CA ILE A 157 3.46 9.60 13.98
C ILE A 157 4.58 10.40 13.33
N LEU A 158 5.56 9.72 12.72
CA LEU A 158 6.64 10.38 11.97
C LEU A 158 6.09 11.27 10.86
N GLY A 159 5.13 10.78 10.07
CA GLY A 159 4.49 11.55 9.01
C GLY A 159 3.78 12.80 9.52
N ILE A 160 3.07 12.70 10.65
CA ILE A 160 2.41 13.85 11.30
C ILE A 160 3.45 14.88 11.76
N VAL A 161 4.50 14.45 12.45
CA VAL A 161 5.57 15.34 12.92
C VAL A 161 6.24 16.07 11.76
N LEU A 162 6.59 15.36 10.69
CA LEU A 162 7.18 15.97 9.50
C LEU A 162 6.23 16.97 8.83
N SER A 163 4.93 16.67 8.77
CA SER A 163 3.93 17.57 8.22
C SER A 163 3.79 18.87 9.04
N ILE A 164 3.81 18.75 10.36
CA ILE A 164 3.77 19.92 11.27
C ILE A 164 5.04 20.77 11.10
N MET A 165 6.22 20.13 11.08
CA MET A 165 7.48 20.85 10.87
C MET A 165 7.50 21.59 9.53
N LEU A 166 7.03 20.97 8.47
CA LEU A 166 6.93 21.58 7.14
C LEU A 166 5.98 22.78 7.16
N ALA A 167 4.81 22.65 7.80
CA ALA A 167 3.84 23.74 7.94
C ALA A 167 4.44 24.94 8.69
N LEU A 168 5.19 24.70 9.77
CA LEU A 168 5.87 25.74 10.53
C LEU A 168 6.96 26.43 9.69
N LEU A 169 7.76 25.67 8.93
CA LEU A 169 8.76 26.23 8.02
C LEU A 169 8.13 27.11 6.94
N ILE A 170 7.02 26.68 6.35
CA ILE A 170 6.29 27.48 5.37
C ILE A 170 5.75 28.76 6.02
N ALA A 171 5.14 28.67 7.19
CA ALA A 171 4.60 29.83 7.91
C ALA A 171 5.69 30.85 8.26
N THR A 172 6.86 30.42 8.74
CA THR A 172 7.99 31.31 9.04
C THR A 172 8.56 31.94 7.77
N PHE A 173 8.66 31.19 6.66
CA PHE A 173 9.10 31.72 5.38
C PHE A 173 8.17 32.83 4.88
N PHE A 174 6.85 32.59 4.87
CA PHE A 174 5.87 33.61 4.46
C PHE A 174 5.87 34.83 5.39
N SER A 175 5.97 34.64 6.70
CA SER A 175 6.08 35.75 7.66
C SER A 175 7.32 36.61 7.40
N SER A 176 8.48 35.99 7.16
CA SER A 176 9.72 36.69 6.82
C SER A 176 9.61 37.46 5.50
N MET A 177 8.91 36.89 4.52
CA MET A 177 8.72 37.51 3.23
C MET A 177 7.81 38.74 3.31
N ILE A 178 6.74 38.68 4.11
CA ILE A 178 5.82 39.81 4.36
C ILE A 178 6.56 40.94 5.07
N THR A 179 7.34 40.66 6.12
CA THR A 179 8.14 41.67 6.85
C THR A 179 9.18 42.32 5.96
N PHE A 180 9.85 41.55 5.10
CA PHE A 180 10.82 42.08 4.15
C PHE A 180 10.16 43.03 3.13
N MET A 181 9.00 42.63 2.56
CA MET A 181 8.25 43.48 1.63
C MET A 181 7.74 44.77 2.28
N GLY A 182 7.22 44.69 3.55
CA GLY A 182 6.78 45.86 4.32
C GLY A 182 7.92 46.86 4.51
N HIS A 183 9.09 46.39 4.96
CA HIS A 183 10.25 47.26 5.15
C HIS A 183 10.81 47.88 3.89
N HIS A 184 10.61 47.20 2.71
CA HIS A 184 11.02 47.78 1.42
C HIS A 184 10.03 48.87 0.93
N MET A 185 8.75 48.70 1.19
CA MET A 185 7.73 49.71 0.85
C MET A 185 7.88 50.98 1.69
N ASP A 186 8.15 50.85 3.00
CA ASP A 186 8.39 52.01 3.90
C ASP A 186 9.57 52.87 3.43
N LYS A 187 10.60 52.27 2.82
CA LYS A 187 11.76 52.98 2.28
C LYS A 187 11.49 53.72 0.96
N LEU A 188 10.45 53.35 0.21
CA LEU A 188 10.07 53.97 -1.03
C LEU A 188 9.07 55.13 -0.85
N THR A 189 8.50 55.28 0.34
CA THR A 189 7.51 56.30 0.68
C THR A 189 8.10 57.50 1.43
N ILE A 190 9.42 57.49 1.72
CA ILE A 190 10.21 58.61 2.26
C ILE A 190 11.05 59.20 1.15
#